data_ca85a2fa8aa00ef10d57b60183f95f60
#
_entry.id   ca85a2fa8aa00ef10d57b60183f95f60
#
_cell.length_a   1.000
_cell.length_b   1.000
_cell.length_c   1.000
_cell.angle_alpha   90.00
_cell.angle_beta   90.00
_cell.angle_gamma   90.00
#
_symmetry.space_group_name_H-M   'P 1'
#
loop_
_entity.id
_entity.type
_entity.pdbx_description
1 polymer ?
#
loop_
_entity_poly.entity_id
_entity_poly.type
_entity_poly.pdbx_seq_one_letter_code
_entity_poly.pdbx_strand_id
1 'polypeptide(L)'
;MLYYAAHMDEQGLDTSAARNMPVIAKYVAGWGRHGDLGFVAVESVRKEPIGAAWLREFTRANPGHGFIDESIPELAIAVLLSHTGRGIGTALLQELLAAASQKYRGVSLNVRQSNPAIRLYERLGFRKVPGSEMVNRVGGISMKSTRCSP
;
A
#
# COMPACT_ATOMS: atom_id res chain seq x y z
N MET A 1 -3.41 -10.06 3.87
CA MET A 1 -2.71 -9.11 2.97
C MET A 1 -1.80 -8.12 3.71
N LEU A 2 -2.19 -7.53 4.84
CA LEU A 2 -1.35 -6.61 5.62
C LEU A 2 0.07 -7.16 5.89
N TYR A 3 0.17 -8.41 6.27
CA TYR A 3 1.43 -9.12 6.50
C TYR A 3 2.38 -9.06 5.30
N TYR A 4 1.86 -9.33 4.11
CA TYR A 4 2.64 -9.27 2.86
C TYR A 4 2.93 -7.83 2.42
N ALA A 5 1.97 -6.90 2.59
CA ALA A 5 2.19 -5.49 2.29
C ALA A 5 3.30 -4.87 3.16
N ALA A 6 3.48 -5.38 4.38
CA ALA A 6 4.54 -4.97 5.29
C ALA A 6 5.85 -5.75 5.09
N HIS A 7 5.93 -6.65 4.11
CA HIS A 7 7.08 -7.53 3.82
C HIS A 7 7.55 -8.34 5.05
N MET A 8 6.62 -8.80 5.87
CA MET A 8 6.93 -9.53 7.09
C MET A 8 7.28 -10.99 6.81
N ASP A 9 6.84 -11.53 5.68
CA ASP A 9 7.23 -12.83 5.14
C ASP A 9 8.75 -12.92 4.90
N GLU A 10 9.35 -11.85 4.37
CA GLU A 10 10.80 -11.74 4.18
C GLU A 10 11.59 -11.72 5.50
N GLN A 11 10.94 -11.44 6.63
CA GLN A 11 11.55 -11.32 7.95
C GLN A 11 11.36 -12.57 8.81
N GLY A 12 10.71 -13.63 8.27
CA GLY A 12 10.42 -14.84 9.01
C GLY A 12 9.44 -14.66 10.17
N LEU A 13 8.66 -13.57 10.18
CA LEU A 13 7.62 -13.32 11.18
C LEU A 13 6.36 -14.10 10.84
N ASP A 14 5.56 -14.45 11.84
CA ASP A 14 4.27 -15.07 11.59
C ASP A 14 3.18 -14.03 11.21
N THR A 15 2.05 -14.50 10.71
CA THR A 15 0.98 -13.63 10.23
C THR A 15 0.31 -12.80 11.34
N SER A 16 0.43 -13.21 12.61
CA SER A 16 -0.12 -12.47 13.75
C SER A 16 0.71 -11.22 14.06
N ALA A 17 2.00 -11.23 13.74
CA ALA A 17 2.91 -10.14 14.01
C ALA A 17 2.44 -8.81 13.40
N ALA A 18 1.85 -8.84 12.19
CA ALA A 18 1.32 -7.65 11.53
C ALA A 18 0.21 -6.97 12.32
N ARG A 19 -0.63 -7.74 13.03
CA ARG A 19 -1.73 -7.21 13.85
C ARG A 19 -1.24 -6.72 15.21
N ASN A 20 -0.16 -7.29 15.70
CA ASN A 20 0.40 -6.98 17.03
C ASN A 20 1.37 -5.79 17.01
N MET A 21 1.75 -5.32 15.83
CA MET A 21 2.62 -4.13 15.67
C MET A 21 1.77 -2.90 15.35
N PRO A 22 1.59 -1.94 16.28
CA PRO A 22 0.71 -0.77 16.08
C PRO A 22 1.06 0.03 14.81
N VAL A 23 2.34 0.16 14.50
CA VAL A 23 2.84 0.89 13.31
C VAL A 23 2.43 0.23 11.99
N ILE A 24 2.07 -1.05 12.01
CA ILE A 24 1.58 -1.83 10.87
C ILE A 24 0.07 -2.01 10.97
N ALA A 25 -0.44 -2.40 12.14
CA ALA A 25 -1.85 -2.66 12.38
C ALA A 25 -2.75 -1.47 12.02
N LYS A 26 -2.27 -0.23 12.21
CA LYS A 26 -3.02 1.00 11.89
C LYS A 26 -3.49 1.09 10.43
N TYR A 27 -2.88 0.36 9.51
CA TYR A 27 -3.29 0.33 8.10
C TYR A 27 -4.61 -0.40 7.86
N VAL A 28 -5.06 -1.23 8.81
CA VAL A 28 -6.31 -2.00 8.71
C VAL A 28 -7.15 -2.00 9.98
N ALA A 29 -6.60 -1.60 11.13
CA ALA A 29 -7.30 -1.58 12.40
C ALA A 29 -8.58 -0.73 12.32
N GLY A 30 -9.72 -1.28 12.74
CA GLY A 30 -11.02 -0.61 12.63
C GLY A 30 -11.40 -0.30 11.19
N TRP A 31 -11.18 -1.23 10.26
CA TRP A 31 -11.56 -1.08 8.85
C TRP A 31 -13.05 -0.72 8.71
N GLY A 32 -13.36 0.13 7.74
CA GLY A 32 -14.70 0.67 7.50
C GLY A 32 -14.86 2.11 7.99
N ARG A 33 -13.76 2.82 8.29
CA ARG A 33 -13.79 4.25 8.56
C ARG A 33 -14.21 5.03 7.32
N HIS A 34 -14.73 6.23 7.54
CA HIS A 34 -14.87 7.18 6.44
C HIS A 34 -13.52 7.34 5.74
N GLY A 35 -13.51 7.19 4.41
CA GLY A 35 -12.28 7.28 3.63
C GLY A 35 -11.61 5.95 3.31
N ASP A 36 -11.86 4.88 4.06
CA ASP A 36 -11.36 3.57 3.71
C ASP A 36 -11.93 3.12 2.35
N LEU A 37 -11.06 2.71 1.45
CA LEU A 37 -11.39 2.23 0.12
C LEU A 37 -10.45 1.08 -0.23
N GLY A 38 -10.97 -0.03 -0.72
CA GLY A 38 -10.10 -1.16 -1.05
C GLY A 38 -10.74 -2.16 -2.01
N PHE A 39 -9.88 -2.90 -2.69
CA PHE A 39 -10.23 -3.97 -3.60
C PHE A 39 -9.46 -5.23 -3.23
N VAL A 40 -10.10 -6.37 -3.40
CA VAL A 40 -9.51 -7.69 -3.17
C VAL A 40 -9.58 -8.48 -4.46
N ALA A 41 -8.45 -9.02 -4.88
CA ALA A 41 -8.39 -10.01 -5.94
C ALA A 41 -8.64 -11.40 -5.34
N VAL A 42 -9.58 -12.13 -5.92
CA VAL A 42 -10.01 -13.45 -5.44
C VAL A 42 -9.79 -14.47 -6.55
N GLU A 43 -9.19 -15.60 -6.22
CA GLU A 43 -9.06 -16.71 -7.17
C GLU A 43 -10.43 -17.29 -7.50
N SER A 44 -10.68 -17.53 -8.79
CA SER A 44 -12.04 -17.83 -9.29
C SER A 44 -12.58 -19.16 -8.80
N VAL A 45 -11.74 -20.16 -8.64
CA VAL A 45 -12.13 -21.53 -8.28
C VAL A 45 -12.29 -21.69 -6.77
N ARG A 46 -11.23 -21.41 -6.02
CA ARG A 46 -11.19 -21.59 -4.56
C ARG A 46 -11.82 -20.46 -3.78
N LYS A 47 -12.06 -19.30 -4.46
CA LYS A 47 -12.58 -18.10 -3.79
C LYS A 47 -11.66 -17.54 -2.70
N GLU A 48 -10.37 -17.85 -2.79
CA GLU A 48 -9.37 -17.39 -1.83
C GLU A 48 -8.80 -16.01 -2.23
N PRO A 49 -8.55 -15.11 -1.28
CA PRO A 49 -7.94 -13.83 -1.58
C PRO A 49 -6.46 -14.01 -1.95
N ILE A 50 -6.10 -13.56 -3.14
CA ILE A 50 -4.74 -13.67 -3.71
C ILE A 50 -4.01 -12.34 -3.78
N GLY A 51 -4.71 -11.23 -3.55
CA GLY A 51 -4.13 -9.90 -3.48
C GLY A 51 -5.13 -8.90 -2.94
N ALA A 52 -4.66 -7.76 -2.47
CA ALA A 52 -5.49 -6.63 -2.08
C ALA A 52 -4.71 -5.32 -2.24
N ALA A 53 -5.44 -4.26 -2.58
CA ALA A 53 -4.95 -2.89 -2.54
C ALA A 53 -5.97 -2.01 -1.83
N TRP A 54 -5.52 -1.12 -0.98
CA TRP A 54 -6.42 -0.26 -0.22
C TRP A 54 -5.80 1.10 0.08
N LEU A 55 -6.67 2.06 0.36
CA LEU A 55 -6.35 3.41 0.81
C LEU A 55 -6.83 3.61 2.24
N ARG A 56 -6.06 4.38 3.01
CA ARG A 56 -6.45 4.87 4.31
C ARG A 56 -5.97 6.30 4.51
N GLU A 57 -6.85 7.13 5.06
CA GLU A 57 -6.50 8.46 5.55
C GLU A 57 -5.72 8.34 6.86
N PHE A 58 -4.66 9.11 6.98
CA PHE A 58 -3.88 9.25 8.20
C PHE A 58 -3.88 10.71 8.64
N THR A 59 -3.60 10.93 9.92
CA THR A 59 -3.50 12.28 10.49
C THR A 59 -2.05 12.63 10.79
N ARG A 60 -1.76 13.90 10.93
CA ARG A 60 -0.45 14.38 11.36
C ARG A 60 -0.05 13.83 12.75
N ALA A 61 -1.03 13.59 13.62
CA ALA A 61 -0.81 13.00 14.94
C ALA A 61 -0.49 11.51 14.89
N ASN A 62 -0.95 10.78 13.84
CA ASN A 62 -0.66 9.36 13.65
C ASN A 62 -0.42 9.07 12.16
N PRO A 63 0.73 9.55 11.61
CA PRO A 63 1.00 9.45 10.19
C PRO A 63 1.32 8.02 9.77
N GLY A 64 0.94 7.65 8.54
CA GLY A 64 1.47 6.49 7.86
C GLY A 64 2.91 6.70 7.39
N HIS A 65 3.55 5.66 6.89
CA HIS A 65 4.94 5.76 6.42
C HIS A 65 5.07 6.61 5.14
N GLY A 66 4.02 6.62 4.30
CA GLY A 66 3.90 7.43 3.10
C GLY A 66 3.15 8.75 3.30
N PHE A 67 2.85 9.13 4.54
CA PHE A 67 2.07 10.33 4.85
C PHE A 67 2.68 11.59 4.23
N ILE A 68 1.88 12.33 3.49
CA ILE A 68 2.21 13.63 2.90
C ILE A 68 1.37 14.72 3.57
N ASP A 69 0.05 14.54 3.52
CA ASP A 69 -0.97 15.48 3.98
C ASP A 69 -2.24 14.72 4.34
N GLU A 70 -3.06 15.26 5.24
CA GLU A 70 -4.29 14.58 5.71
C GLU A 70 -5.34 14.40 4.60
N SER A 71 -5.29 15.20 3.55
CA SER A 71 -6.17 15.10 2.38
C SER A 71 -5.70 14.10 1.31
N ILE A 72 -4.52 13.51 1.50
CA ILE A 72 -3.90 12.54 0.58
C ILE A 72 -3.82 11.18 1.28
N PRO A 73 -4.71 10.24 0.97
CA PRO A 73 -4.68 8.92 1.58
C PRO A 73 -3.44 8.15 1.14
N GLU A 74 -3.00 7.25 2.01
CA GLU A 74 -1.87 6.37 1.72
C GLU A 74 -2.37 5.02 1.20
N LEU A 75 -1.72 4.55 0.15
CA LEU A 75 -1.95 3.28 -0.51
C LEU A 75 -1.08 2.18 0.10
N ALA A 76 -1.69 1.04 0.35
CA ALA A 76 -1.00 -0.21 0.61
C ALA A 76 -1.49 -1.28 -0.38
N ILE A 77 -0.59 -2.16 -0.80
CA ILE A 77 -0.90 -3.25 -1.72
C ILE A 77 -0.08 -4.49 -1.39
N ALA A 78 -0.68 -5.65 -1.58
CA ALA A 78 0.01 -6.93 -1.59
C ALA A 78 -0.62 -7.89 -2.59
N VAL A 79 0.22 -8.72 -3.20
CA VAL A 79 -0.17 -9.89 -4.00
C VAL A 79 0.63 -11.07 -3.47
N LEU A 80 -0.02 -12.22 -3.30
CA LEU A 80 0.68 -13.43 -2.88
C LEU A 80 1.81 -13.78 -3.86
N LEU A 81 2.97 -14.18 -3.35
CA LEU A 81 4.15 -14.49 -4.16
C LEU A 81 3.86 -15.48 -5.29
N SER A 82 3.07 -16.52 -5.02
CA SER A 82 2.63 -17.51 -6.01
C SER A 82 1.78 -16.94 -7.15
N HIS A 83 1.31 -15.69 -7.03
CA HIS A 83 0.44 -15.00 -7.97
C HIS A 83 1.04 -13.72 -8.55
N THR A 84 2.29 -13.41 -8.22
CA THR A 84 3.00 -12.27 -8.81
C THR A 84 3.29 -12.49 -10.29
N GLY A 85 3.56 -11.40 -11.03
CA GLY A 85 3.86 -11.47 -12.47
C GLY A 85 2.65 -11.78 -13.38
N ARG A 86 1.43 -11.85 -12.83
CA ARG A 86 0.18 -12.16 -13.56
C ARG A 86 -0.70 -10.93 -13.81
N GLY A 87 -0.19 -9.72 -13.59
CA GLY A 87 -0.95 -8.49 -13.78
C GLY A 87 -1.93 -8.14 -12.64
N ILE A 88 -2.04 -8.96 -11.60
CA ILE A 88 -3.00 -8.76 -10.49
C ILE A 88 -2.74 -7.43 -9.78
N GLY A 89 -1.48 -7.13 -9.47
CA GLY A 89 -1.12 -5.85 -8.84
C GLY A 89 -1.48 -4.65 -9.70
N THR A 90 -1.28 -4.76 -11.01
CA THR A 90 -1.67 -3.70 -11.97
C THR A 90 -3.17 -3.50 -11.97
N ALA A 91 -3.96 -4.57 -12.06
CA ALA A 91 -5.41 -4.49 -12.07
C ALA A 91 -5.95 -3.89 -10.75
N LEU A 92 -5.46 -4.36 -9.60
CA LEU A 92 -5.82 -3.81 -8.29
C LEU A 92 -5.55 -2.31 -8.19
N LEU A 93 -4.38 -1.86 -8.65
CA LEU A 93 -4.01 -0.45 -8.61
C LEU A 93 -4.86 0.39 -9.57
N GLN A 94 -5.16 -0.11 -10.76
CA GLN A 94 -5.99 0.60 -11.73
C GLN A 94 -7.41 0.83 -11.17
N GLU A 95 -8.04 -0.20 -10.62
CA GLU A 95 -9.36 -0.09 -9.98
C GLU A 95 -9.34 0.86 -8.80
N LEU A 96 -8.35 0.70 -7.91
CA LEU A 96 -8.23 1.54 -6.72
C LEU A 96 -8.01 3.01 -7.07
N LEU A 97 -7.13 3.30 -8.04
CA LEU A 97 -6.82 4.67 -8.46
C LEU A 97 -7.99 5.31 -9.23
N ALA A 98 -8.73 4.54 -10.02
CA ALA A 98 -9.93 5.01 -10.70
C ALA A 98 -11.00 5.43 -9.66
N ALA A 99 -11.26 4.59 -8.68
CA ALA A 99 -12.19 4.90 -7.60
C ALA A 99 -11.70 6.07 -6.72
N ALA A 100 -10.41 6.11 -6.41
CA ALA A 100 -9.80 7.17 -5.61
C ALA A 100 -9.90 8.55 -6.27
N SER A 101 -9.76 8.62 -7.60
CA SER A 101 -9.81 9.88 -8.35
C SER A 101 -11.16 10.62 -8.25
N GLN A 102 -12.23 9.90 -7.90
CA GLN A 102 -13.53 10.50 -7.67
C GLN A 102 -13.64 11.20 -6.31
N LYS A 103 -12.71 10.92 -5.39
CA LYS A 103 -12.79 11.37 -4.01
C LYS A 103 -11.57 12.17 -3.57
N TYR A 104 -10.41 11.84 -4.07
CA TYR A 104 -9.14 12.39 -3.64
C TYR A 104 -8.40 13.07 -4.78
N ARG A 105 -7.76 14.19 -4.50
CA ARG A 105 -6.89 14.90 -5.46
C ARG A 105 -5.51 14.24 -5.65
N GLY A 106 -5.19 13.22 -4.85
CA GLY A 106 -3.94 12.50 -4.94
C GLY A 106 -3.91 11.30 -4.00
N VAL A 107 -2.93 10.45 -4.21
CA VAL A 107 -2.66 9.25 -3.42
C VAL A 107 -1.16 9.18 -3.15
N SER A 108 -0.77 8.81 -1.96
CA SER A 108 0.63 8.57 -1.59
C SER A 108 0.90 7.09 -1.31
N LEU A 109 2.15 6.71 -1.30
CA LEU A 109 2.63 5.41 -0.82
C LEU A 109 4.04 5.54 -0.26
N ASN A 110 4.43 4.57 0.54
CA ASN A 110 5.82 4.35 0.92
C ASN A 110 6.34 3.10 0.23
N VAL A 111 7.52 3.17 -0.35
CA VAL A 111 8.13 2.06 -1.08
C VAL A 111 9.61 1.92 -0.76
N ARG A 112 10.07 0.69 -0.59
CA ARG A 112 11.51 0.39 -0.48
C ARG A 112 12.20 0.67 -1.81
N GLN A 113 13.38 1.26 -1.76
CA GLN A 113 14.18 1.56 -2.94
C GLN A 113 14.51 0.31 -3.78
N SER A 114 14.63 -0.84 -3.14
CA SER A 114 14.88 -2.12 -3.80
C SER A 114 13.62 -2.82 -4.34
N ASN A 115 12.42 -2.25 -4.13
CA ASN A 115 11.19 -2.90 -4.53
C ASN A 115 11.00 -2.83 -6.06
N PRO A 116 10.89 -3.97 -6.77
CA PRO A 116 10.71 -3.99 -8.22
C PRO A 116 9.39 -3.34 -8.67
N ALA A 117 8.38 -3.20 -7.78
CA ALA A 117 7.12 -2.55 -8.06
C ALA A 117 7.24 -1.03 -8.30
N ILE A 118 8.40 -0.40 -8.02
CA ILE A 118 8.64 1.02 -8.33
C ILE A 118 8.32 1.33 -9.80
N ARG A 119 8.75 0.48 -10.72
CA ARG A 119 8.46 0.66 -12.16
C ARG A 119 6.96 0.63 -12.47
N LEU A 120 6.18 -0.17 -11.75
CA LEU A 120 4.73 -0.19 -11.89
C LEU A 120 4.13 1.12 -11.37
N TYR A 121 4.55 1.58 -10.19
CA TYR A 121 4.07 2.85 -9.64
C TYR A 121 4.40 4.03 -10.55
N GLU A 122 5.61 4.09 -11.10
CA GLU A 122 6.00 5.13 -12.05
C GLU A 122 5.15 5.14 -13.33
N ARG A 123 4.85 3.96 -13.89
CA ARG A 123 3.93 3.84 -15.05
C ARG A 123 2.52 4.30 -14.72
N LEU A 124 2.08 4.15 -13.49
CA LEU A 124 0.78 4.62 -13.00
C LEU A 124 0.79 6.08 -12.55
N GLY A 125 1.87 6.80 -12.80
CA GLY A 125 1.98 8.25 -12.56
C GLY A 125 2.48 8.65 -11.19
N PHE A 126 2.90 7.70 -10.34
CA PHE A 126 3.56 8.05 -9.09
C PHE A 126 4.93 8.68 -9.34
N ARG A 127 5.27 9.66 -8.54
CA ARG A 127 6.57 10.31 -8.54
C ARG A 127 7.15 10.31 -7.13
N LYS A 128 8.44 10.07 -7.04
CA LYS A 128 9.19 10.15 -5.79
C LYS A 128 9.07 11.56 -5.19
N VAL A 129 8.85 11.63 -3.90
CA VAL A 129 8.90 12.89 -3.15
C VAL A 129 10.35 13.17 -2.77
N PRO A 130 10.97 14.25 -3.30
CA PRO A 130 12.35 14.59 -2.99
C PRO A 130 12.59 14.76 -1.49
N GLY A 131 13.72 14.25 -0.99
CA GLY A 131 14.07 14.34 0.43
C GLY A 131 13.25 13.49 1.37
N SER A 132 12.47 12.53 0.84
CA SER A 132 11.62 11.64 1.64
C SER A 132 12.29 10.31 2.01
N GLU A 133 13.56 10.15 1.68
CA GLU A 133 14.31 8.94 2.00
C GLU A 133 14.45 8.77 3.50
N MET A 134 14.19 7.56 3.98
CA MET A 134 14.32 7.20 5.38
C MET A 134 14.84 5.76 5.53
N VAL A 135 15.56 5.50 6.61
CA VAL A 135 15.92 4.14 6.97
C VAL A 135 14.65 3.43 7.45
N ASN A 136 14.32 2.32 6.82
CA ASN A 136 13.16 1.54 7.20
C ASN A 136 13.47 0.57 8.35
N ARG A 137 12.43 -0.12 8.84
CA ARG A 137 12.49 -1.03 9.98
C ARG A 137 13.55 -2.14 9.88
N VAL A 138 13.96 -2.50 8.67
CA VAL A 138 14.95 -3.56 8.41
C VAL A 138 16.29 -3.03 7.91
N GLY A 139 16.54 -1.73 8.10
CA GLY A 139 17.82 -1.09 7.76
C GLY A 139 18.01 -0.71 6.30
N GLY A 140 17.02 -0.99 5.43
CA GLY A 140 17.03 -0.54 4.06
C GLY A 140 16.49 0.89 3.90
N ILE A 141 16.59 1.43 2.69
CA ILE A 141 16.05 2.76 2.37
C ILE A 141 14.64 2.63 1.81
N SER A 142 13.72 3.41 2.35
CA SER A 142 12.38 3.64 1.82
C SER A 142 12.19 5.10 1.42
N MET A 143 11.27 5.36 0.51
CA MET A 143 10.93 6.68 0.06
C MET A 143 9.42 6.82 -0.11
N LYS A 144 8.92 8.05 0.03
CA LYS A 144 7.54 8.38 -0.29
C LYS A 144 7.40 8.62 -1.79
N SER A 145 6.29 8.20 -2.35
CA SER A 145 5.87 8.55 -3.71
C SER A 145 4.44 9.05 -3.68
N THR A 146 4.11 9.96 -4.57
CA THR A 146 2.76 10.51 -4.68
C THR A 146 2.32 10.59 -6.13
N ARG A 147 1.01 10.50 -6.34
CA ARG A 147 0.36 10.69 -7.63
C ARG A 147 -0.80 11.65 -7.44
N CYS A 148 -0.85 12.70 -8.25
CA CYS A 148 -2.03 13.55 -8.35
C CYS A 148 -3.11 12.86 -9.19
N SER A 149 -4.36 13.02 -8.80
CA SER A 149 -5.49 12.67 -9.65
C SER A 149 -5.57 13.62 -10.82
N PRO A 150 -5.98 13.15 -12.00
CA PRO A 150 -6.15 14.02 -13.16
C PRO A 150 -7.23 15.06 -12.93
#